data_282b16a2fbab6a73a9e860fa12ac9356
#
_entry.id   282b16a2fbab6a73a9e860fa12ac9356
#
_cell.length_a   1.000
_cell.length_b   1.000
_cell.length_c   1.000
_cell.angle_alpha   90.00
_cell.angle_beta   90.00
_cell.angle_gamma   90.00
#
_symmetry.space_group_name_H-M   'P 1'
#
loop_
_entity.id
_entity.type
_entity.pdbx_description
1 polymer ?
#
loop_
_entity_poly.entity_id
_entity_poly.type
_entity_poly.pdbx_seq_one_letter_code
_entity_poly.pdbx_strand_id
1 'polypeptide(L)'
;MAVDKEYVEKQLAKLNAKKRLGVGKELKHLHEVINKGENILGHTRGFYNGNTWLMCITDRRIVFLDKGMIYGMKQAEIPLKNVSSVNYETGILGGNLTITAGGSDKKIGKMRKQDVKDICNLISEAAEKAS
;
A
#
# COMPACT_ATOMS: atom_id res chain seq x y z
N MET A 1 -7.11 14.53 -7.45
CA MET A 1 -6.17 15.65 -7.59
C MET A 1 -4.99 15.44 -6.64
N ALA A 2 -3.80 15.55 -7.15
CA ALA A 2 -2.59 15.39 -6.35
C ALA A 2 -2.44 16.51 -5.32
N VAL A 3 -1.83 16.21 -4.19
CA VAL A 3 -1.54 17.17 -3.13
C VAL A 3 -0.07 17.54 -3.17
N ASP A 4 0.34 18.55 -2.41
CA ASP A 4 1.74 18.91 -2.40
C ASP A 4 2.57 17.90 -1.58
N LYS A 5 3.85 17.93 -1.82
CA LYS A 5 4.80 17.01 -1.20
C LYS A 5 4.83 17.14 0.32
N GLU A 6 4.69 18.36 0.83
CA GLU A 6 4.70 18.63 2.26
C GLU A 6 3.55 17.94 2.99
N TYR A 7 2.35 17.93 2.40
CA TYR A 7 1.19 17.25 2.95
C TYR A 7 1.47 15.76 3.18
N VAL A 8 2.04 15.10 2.17
CA VAL A 8 2.36 13.68 2.25
C VAL A 8 3.48 13.43 3.26
N GLU A 9 4.52 14.26 3.25
CA GLU A 9 5.64 14.11 4.18
C GLU A 9 5.20 14.24 5.64
N LYS A 10 4.28 15.15 5.93
CA LYS A 10 3.73 15.29 7.27
C LYS A 10 2.94 14.06 7.70
N GLN A 11 2.16 13.48 6.80
CA GLN A 11 1.42 12.27 7.11
C GLN A 11 2.36 11.09 7.37
N LEU A 12 3.39 10.93 6.54
CA LEU A 12 4.36 9.86 6.72
C LEU A 12 5.12 10.02 8.05
N ALA A 13 5.45 11.24 8.42
CA ALA A 13 6.11 11.52 9.70
C ALA A 13 5.23 11.12 10.89
N LYS A 14 3.93 11.35 10.82
CA LYS A 14 2.99 10.97 11.89
C LYS A 14 2.93 9.46 12.09
N LEU A 15 3.17 8.70 11.03
CA LEU A 15 3.15 7.24 11.09
C LEU A 15 4.47 6.67 11.61
N ASN A 16 5.43 7.53 11.94
CA ASN A 16 6.77 7.10 12.33
C ASN A 16 7.33 6.11 11.31
N ALA A 17 7.12 6.43 10.03
CA ALA A 17 7.39 5.53 8.93
C ALA A 17 8.89 5.37 8.71
N LYS A 18 9.38 4.15 8.86
CA LYS A 18 10.76 3.83 8.53
C LYS A 18 10.88 3.72 7.02
N LYS A 19 12.02 4.15 6.50
CA LYS A 19 12.31 4.02 5.09
C LYS A 19 12.31 2.54 4.69
N ARG A 20 11.50 2.15 3.73
CA ARG A 20 11.43 0.78 3.24
C ARG A 20 12.45 0.59 2.14
N LEU A 21 13.23 -0.50 2.25
CA LEU A 21 14.20 -0.85 1.21
C LEU A 21 13.48 -1.14 -0.10
N GLY A 22 13.98 -0.55 -1.18
CA GLY A 22 13.48 -0.81 -2.52
C GLY A 22 12.27 0.01 -2.94
N VAL A 23 11.75 0.90 -2.07
CA VAL A 23 10.59 1.74 -2.41
C VAL A 23 10.82 3.22 -2.13
N GLY A 24 12.08 3.63 -1.97
CA GLY A 24 12.41 5.03 -1.69
C GLY A 24 11.96 5.98 -2.79
N LYS A 25 12.05 5.56 -4.06
CA LYS A 25 11.63 6.37 -5.19
C LYS A 25 10.12 6.58 -5.18
N GLU A 26 9.38 5.52 -4.91
CA GLU A 26 7.93 5.56 -4.84
C GLU A 26 7.45 6.48 -3.73
N LEU A 27 8.10 6.42 -2.56
CA LEU A 27 7.75 7.30 -1.44
C LEU A 27 7.90 8.78 -1.81
N LYS A 28 8.94 9.12 -2.57
CA LYS A 28 9.16 10.50 -3.02
C LYS A 28 8.09 11.00 -3.96
N HIS A 29 7.42 10.10 -4.68
CA HIS A 29 6.41 10.45 -5.66
C HIS A 29 4.98 10.23 -5.18
N LEU A 30 4.81 9.80 -3.95
CA LEU A 30 3.48 9.49 -3.41
C LEU A 30 2.53 10.70 -3.45
N HIS A 31 3.06 11.91 -3.28
CA HIS A 31 2.27 13.14 -3.35
C HIS A 31 1.61 13.37 -4.71
N GLU A 32 2.11 12.72 -5.76
CA GLU A 32 1.55 12.86 -7.11
C GLU A 32 0.26 12.06 -7.28
N VAL A 33 -0.01 11.11 -6.37
CA VAL A 33 -1.17 10.23 -6.50
C VAL A 33 -2.17 10.33 -5.34
N ILE A 34 -1.75 10.84 -4.19
CA ILE A 34 -2.65 11.03 -3.06
C ILE A 34 -3.56 12.23 -3.32
N ASN A 35 -4.84 12.07 -3.06
CA ASN A 35 -5.82 13.12 -3.27
C ASN A 35 -5.96 14.03 -2.06
N LYS A 36 -6.44 15.25 -2.31
CA LYS A 36 -6.71 16.20 -1.24
C LYS A 36 -7.73 15.61 -0.26
N GLY A 37 -7.42 15.66 1.01
CA GLY A 37 -8.27 15.11 2.07
C GLY A 37 -8.13 13.62 2.28
N GLU A 38 -7.34 12.95 1.48
CA GLU A 38 -7.06 11.53 1.63
C GLU A 38 -5.99 11.33 2.70
N ASN A 39 -6.23 10.44 3.66
CA ASN A 39 -5.32 10.19 4.77
C ASN A 39 -4.55 8.89 4.58
N ILE A 40 -3.24 8.96 4.72
CA ILE A 40 -2.37 7.78 4.65
C ILE A 40 -2.40 7.08 6.00
N LEU A 41 -2.79 5.82 6.02
CA LEU A 41 -2.89 5.02 7.23
C LEU A 41 -1.67 4.13 7.46
N GLY A 42 -0.98 3.73 6.39
CA GLY A 42 0.21 2.92 6.50
C GLY A 42 0.80 2.64 5.13
N HIS A 43 2.00 2.08 5.13
CA HIS A 43 2.65 1.68 3.89
C HIS A 43 3.60 0.53 4.13
N THR A 44 3.87 -0.22 3.08
CA THR A 44 4.79 -1.34 3.10
C THR A 44 5.33 -1.60 1.69
N ARG A 45 6.20 -2.57 1.59
CA ARG A 45 6.71 -3.06 0.32
C ARG A 45 6.15 -4.46 0.10
N GLY A 46 5.75 -4.76 -1.12
CA GLY A 46 5.29 -6.09 -1.47
C GLY A 46 5.57 -6.42 -2.92
N PHE A 47 5.63 -7.71 -3.22
CA PHE A 47 5.84 -8.22 -4.56
C PHE A 47 4.50 -8.64 -5.13
N TYR A 48 4.14 -8.05 -6.27
CA TYR A 48 2.84 -8.30 -6.88
C TYR A 48 2.97 -8.14 -8.40
N ASN A 49 2.37 -9.08 -9.11
CA ASN A 49 2.31 -9.02 -10.56
C ASN A 49 3.69 -8.83 -11.23
N GLY A 50 4.70 -9.53 -10.70
CA GLY A 50 6.05 -9.54 -11.26
C GLY A 50 6.95 -8.38 -10.84
N ASN A 51 6.46 -7.46 -10.02
CA ASN A 51 7.22 -6.28 -9.60
C ASN A 51 7.18 -6.09 -8.10
N THR A 52 8.17 -5.36 -7.59
CA THR A 52 8.15 -4.87 -6.21
C THR A 52 7.46 -3.51 -6.21
N TRP A 53 6.47 -3.36 -5.34
CA TRP A 53 5.65 -2.16 -5.28
C TRP A 53 5.71 -1.52 -3.89
N LEU A 54 5.61 -0.20 -3.86
CA LEU A 54 5.17 0.48 -2.65
C LEU A 54 3.66 0.26 -2.55
N MET A 55 3.21 -0.21 -1.42
CA MET A 55 1.80 -0.42 -1.14
C MET A 55 1.41 0.57 -0.05
N CYS A 56 0.55 1.50 -0.38
CA CYS A 56 0.10 2.56 0.52
C CYS A 56 -1.38 2.38 0.81
N ILE A 57 -1.74 2.30 2.09
CA ILE A 57 -3.13 2.16 2.50
C ILE A 57 -3.61 3.53 2.96
N THR A 58 -4.67 4.01 2.36
CA THR A 58 -5.32 5.25 2.77
C THR A 58 -6.69 4.95 3.36
N ASP A 59 -7.40 5.99 3.76
CA ASP A 59 -8.77 5.84 4.25
C ASP A 59 -9.77 5.59 3.11
N ARG A 60 -9.32 5.56 1.85
CA ARG A 60 -10.19 5.36 0.67
C ARG A 60 -9.82 4.17 -0.18
N ARG A 61 -8.53 3.84 -0.26
CA ARG A 61 -8.03 2.84 -1.21
C ARG A 61 -6.67 2.29 -0.81
N ILE A 62 -6.31 1.21 -1.48
CA ILE A 62 -4.96 0.67 -1.43
C ILE A 62 -4.29 1.09 -2.73
N VAL A 63 -3.18 1.81 -2.64
CA VAL A 63 -2.45 2.32 -3.80
C VAL A 63 -1.15 1.55 -3.96
N PHE A 64 -0.88 1.09 -5.17
CA PHE A 64 0.38 0.42 -5.53
C PHE A 64 1.15 1.32 -6.47
N LEU A 65 2.41 1.59 -6.14
CA LEU A 65 3.28 2.41 -6.98
C LEU A 65 4.57 1.66 -7.28
N ASP A 66 4.96 1.70 -8.55
CA ASP A 66 6.23 1.18 -9.01
C ASP A 66 6.89 2.23 -9.89
N LYS A 67 7.88 2.91 -9.35
CA LYS A 67 8.64 3.94 -10.08
C LYS A 67 9.75 3.27 -10.89
N GLY A 68 9.52 3.07 -12.17
CA GLY A 68 10.51 2.51 -13.06
C GLY A 68 11.76 3.38 -13.15
N MET A 69 12.89 2.75 -13.44
CA MET A 69 14.17 3.48 -13.53
C MET A 69 14.24 4.39 -14.76
N ILE A 70 13.55 4.02 -15.83
CA ILE A 70 13.66 4.69 -17.12
C ILE A 70 12.34 5.30 -17.59
N TYR A 71 11.23 4.60 -17.35
CA TYR A 71 9.92 4.93 -17.92
C TYR A 71 8.91 5.29 -16.85
N GLY A 72 8.91 6.49 -16.35
CA GLY A 72 7.84 6.96 -15.52
C GLY A 72 7.44 6.06 -14.34
N MET A 73 6.19 6.13 -13.94
CA MET A 73 5.68 5.45 -12.76
C MET A 73 4.45 4.62 -13.13
N LYS A 74 4.41 3.39 -12.60
CA LYS A 74 3.23 2.53 -12.72
C LYS A 74 2.40 2.70 -11.45
N GLN A 75 1.10 2.73 -11.63
CA GLN A 75 0.16 2.86 -10.52
C GLN A 75 -1.00 1.90 -10.70
N ALA A 76 -1.40 1.27 -9.61
CA ALA A 76 -2.62 0.48 -9.54
C ALA A 76 -3.30 0.79 -8.22
N GLU A 77 -4.61 0.55 -8.13
CA GLU A 77 -5.33 0.81 -6.89
C GLU A 77 -6.49 -0.17 -6.70
N ILE A 78 -6.86 -0.37 -5.44
CA ILE A 78 -8.01 -1.15 -5.06
C ILE A 78 -8.84 -0.28 -4.12
N PRO A 79 -10.03 0.16 -4.52
CA PRO A 79 -10.91 0.91 -3.60
C PRO A 79 -11.26 0.04 -2.38
N LEU A 80 -11.16 0.60 -1.19
CA LEU A 80 -11.47 -0.15 0.04
C LEU A 80 -12.90 -0.68 0.06
N LYS A 81 -13.85 0.05 -0.52
CA LYS A 81 -15.24 -0.39 -0.60
C LYS A 81 -15.43 -1.67 -1.43
N ASN A 82 -14.45 -2.02 -2.27
CA ASN A 82 -14.49 -3.22 -3.09
C ASN A 82 -13.80 -4.43 -2.43
N VAL A 83 -13.15 -4.22 -1.30
CA VAL A 83 -12.46 -5.31 -0.59
C VAL A 83 -13.50 -6.13 0.17
N SER A 84 -13.59 -7.42 -0.17
CA SER A 84 -14.51 -8.34 0.50
C SER A 84 -13.81 -9.16 1.58
N SER A 85 -12.52 -9.42 1.43
CA SER A 85 -11.75 -10.10 2.47
C SER A 85 -10.26 -9.83 2.31
N VAL A 86 -9.53 -9.98 3.40
CA VAL A 86 -8.08 -9.90 3.41
C VAL A 86 -7.55 -10.95 4.37
N ASN A 87 -6.54 -11.70 3.92
CA ASN A 87 -5.93 -12.78 4.71
C ASN A 87 -4.41 -12.70 4.59
N TYR A 88 -3.70 -13.24 5.57
CA TYR A 88 -2.25 -13.31 5.48
C TYR A 88 -1.74 -14.67 5.93
N GLU A 89 -0.54 -15.00 5.47
CA GLU A 89 0.20 -16.17 5.89
C GLU A 89 1.64 -15.78 6.13
N THR A 90 2.28 -16.39 7.11
CA THR A 90 3.71 -16.20 7.34
C THR A 90 4.42 -17.55 7.24
N GLY A 91 5.66 -17.50 6.79
CA GLY A 91 6.51 -18.67 6.68
C GLY A 91 7.94 -18.32 7.06
N ILE A 92 8.86 -19.19 6.71
CA ILE A 92 10.27 -19.00 7.05
C ILE A 92 10.86 -17.76 6.38
N LEU A 93 10.45 -17.50 5.13
CA LEU A 93 11.05 -16.45 4.30
C LEU A 93 10.27 -15.14 4.27
N GLY A 94 9.21 -15.02 5.05
CA GLY A 94 8.41 -13.80 5.06
C GLY A 94 6.93 -14.08 5.06
N GLY A 95 6.14 -13.13 4.55
CA GLY A 95 4.68 -13.24 4.55
C GLY A 95 4.06 -12.94 3.20
N ASN A 96 2.84 -13.44 3.05
CA ASN A 96 1.99 -13.20 1.89
C ASN A 96 0.66 -12.62 2.37
N LEU A 97 0.13 -11.70 1.59
CA LEU A 97 -1.17 -11.08 1.85
C LEU A 97 -2.06 -11.39 0.65
N THR A 98 -3.28 -11.82 0.91
CA THR A 98 -4.27 -12.03 -0.14
C THR A 98 -5.44 -11.08 0.08
N ILE A 99 -5.69 -10.24 -0.91
CA ILE A 99 -6.80 -9.28 -0.89
C ILE A 99 -7.82 -9.74 -1.93
N THR A 100 -9.04 -9.99 -1.50
CA THR A 100 -10.14 -10.33 -2.42
C THR A 100 -10.94 -9.08 -2.68
N ALA A 101 -10.99 -8.66 -3.92
CA ALA A 101 -11.70 -7.46 -4.33
C ALA A 101 -12.24 -7.64 -5.74
N GLY A 102 -13.49 -7.24 -5.97
CA GLY A 102 -14.11 -7.34 -7.28
C GLY A 102 -14.20 -8.76 -7.81
N GLY A 103 -14.34 -9.74 -6.92
CA GLY A 103 -14.47 -11.14 -7.31
C GLY A 103 -13.17 -11.85 -7.67
N SER A 104 -12.02 -11.23 -7.44
CA SER A 104 -10.73 -11.87 -7.70
C SER A 104 -9.77 -11.67 -6.54
N ASP A 105 -8.84 -12.60 -6.40
CA ASP A 105 -7.81 -12.55 -5.37
C ASP A 105 -6.55 -11.89 -5.92
N LYS A 106 -5.97 -11.00 -5.11
CA LYS A 106 -4.70 -10.38 -5.41
C LYS A 106 -3.71 -10.79 -4.33
N LYS A 107 -2.68 -11.52 -4.73
CA LYS A 107 -1.69 -12.06 -3.80
C LYS A 107 -0.42 -11.23 -3.82
N ILE A 108 -0.10 -10.65 -2.66
CA ILE A 108 1.09 -9.84 -2.49
C ILE A 108 2.09 -10.66 -1.67
N GLY A 109 3.26 -10.89 -2.24
CA GLY A 109 4.28 -11.73 -1.62
C GLY A 109 5.49 -10.98 -1.14
N LYS A 110 6.43 -11.71 -0.58
CA LYS A 110 7.73 -11.20 -0.15
C LYS A 110 7.63 -10.04 0.83
N MET A 111 6.60 -10.05 1.67
CA MET A 111 6.43 -9.05 2.71
C MET A 111 7.20 -9.47 3.97
N ARG A 112 7.64 -8.50 4.75
CA ARG A 112 8.27 -8.78 6.03
C ARG A 112 7.22 -9.35 6.99
N LYS A 113 7.61 -10.33 7.81
CA LYS A 113 6.68 -10.99 8.74
C LYS A 113 5.96 -10.01 9.67
N GLN A 114 6.72 -9.04 10.21
CA GLN A 114 6.13 -8.06 11.11
C GLN A 114 5.19 -7.08 10.41
N ASP A 115 5.32 -6.92 9.09
CA ASP A 115 4.48 -6.00 8.33
C ASP A 115 3.18 -6.66 7.87
N VAL A 116 3.21 -7.93 7.49
CA VAL A 116 2.06 -8.57 6.84
C VAL A 116 0.83 -8.61 7.75
N LYS A 117 1.04 -8.93 9.02
CA LYS A 117 -0.06 -8.97 10.00
C LYS A 117 -0.64 -7.58 10.23
N ASP A 118 0.24 -6.59 10.44
CA ASP A 118 -0.18 -5.22 10.71
C ASP A 118 -0.92 -4.62 9.53
N ILE A 119 -0.42 -4.84 8.32
CA ILE A 119 -1.06 -4.36 7.09
C ILE A 119 -2.39 -5.06 6.86
N CYS A 120 -2.47 -6.36 7.10
CA CYS A 120 -3.72 -7.10 6.99
C CYS A 120 -4.79 -6.51 7.92
N ASN A 121 -4.45 -6.28 9.17
CA ASN A 121 -5.37 -5.69 10.14
C ASN A 121 -5.77 -4.27 9.73
N LEU A 122 -4.82 -3.49 9.26
CA LEU A 122 -5.07 -2.13 8.82
C LEU A 122 -6.06 -2.08 7.66
N ILE A 123 -5.86 -2.94 6.65
CA ILE A 123 -6.76 -3.03 5.50
C ILE A 123 -8.15 -3.47 5.94
N SER A 124 -8.22 -4.47 6.80
CA SER A 124 -9.49 -4.99 7.29
C SER A 124 -10.31 -3.90 7.99
N GLU A 125 -9.68 -3.15 8.89
CA GLU A 125 -10.34 -2.05 9.59
C GLU A 125 -10.72 -0.92 8.65
N ALA A 126 -9.84 -0.54 7.73
CA ALA A 126 -10.11 0.53 6.78
C ALA A 126 -11.23 0.16 5.83
N ALA A 127 -11.27 -1.09 5.35
CA ALA A 127 -12.33 -1.57 4.47
C ALA A 127 -13.68 -1.59 5.19
N GLU A 128 -13.69 -1.97 6.45
CA GLU A 128 -14.91 -1.98 7.26
C GLU A 128 -15.50 -0.57 7.39
N LYS A 129 -14.64 0.43 7.63
CA LYS A 129 -15.08 1.82 7.74
C LYS A 129 -15.53 2.40 6.40
N ALA A 130 -15.00 1.89 5.29
CA ALA A 130 -15.34 2.37 3.95
C ALA A 130 -16.61 1.75 3.36
N SER A 131 -17.11 0.66 3.97
CA SER A 131 -18.30 -0.04 3.48
C SER A 131 -19.60 0.63 3.90
#